data_0bf3a29f37b56d031b848ce9bd357e91
#
_entry.id   0bf3a29f37b56d031b848ce9bd357e91
#
_cell.length_a   1.000
_cell.length_b   1.000
_cell.length_c   1.000
_cell.angle_alpha   90.00
_cell.angle_beta   90.00
_cell.angle_gamma   90.00
#
_symmetry.space_group_name_H-M   'P 1'
#
loop_
_entity.id
_entity.type
_entity.pdbx_description
1 polymer ?
#
loop_
_entity_poly.entity_id
_entity_poly.type
_entity_poly.pdbx_seq_one_letter_code
_entity_poly.pdbx_strand_id
1 'polypeptide(L)'
;MPSRGFRGCTVFDCFGAGQAVSQRLFAGMSWRDRPDTRDRMFSAFAVAKELHEMMWHLLEAQQRTYDPDIADAARELVESLATLTRRSVDELESLGIGEIRASVRPVLLEVSAEVRASYFADDAPMHPDLVPGADLAGTDLRGHRLCGADLRNALLIGADLRGCDLAGVDLLGADLRGARVEDADLSLALYVTGPQLAAAHGNRRTRVPAGVPVPRSRPGE
;
A
#
# COMPACT_ATOMS: atom_id res chain seq x y z
N MET A 1 -17.41 -6.25 0.63
CA MET A 1 -18.79 -6.72 0.78
C MET A 1 -19.12 -6.91 2.25
N PRO A 2 -19.86 -6.03 2.90
CA PRO A 2 -20.33 -6.25 4.26
C PRO A 2 -21.73 -6.84 4.19
N SER A 3 -21.85 -8.12 3.99
CA SER A 3 -23.14 -8.76 4.13
C SER A 3 -22.96 -10.14 4.74
N ARG A 4 -23.59 -10.31 5.87
CA ARG A 4 -23.82 -11.47 6.72
C ARG A 4 -22.90 -11.56 7.93
N GLY A 5 -23.23 -10.78 8.99
CA GLY A 5 -23.05 -11.21 10.37
C GLY A 5 -21.63 -11.37 10.92
N PHE A 6 -20.62 -11.19 10.10
CA PHE A 6 -19.26 -11.12 10.59
C PHE A 6 -18.99 -9.69 11.04
N ARG A 7 -18.78 -9.50 12.33
CA ARG A 7 -18.02 -8.35 12.81
C ARG A 7 -16.57 -8.56 12.33
N GLY A 8 -16.39 -8.47 11.00
CA GLY A 8 -15.11 -8.53 10.36
C GLY A 8 -14.25 -7.38 10.88
N CYS A 9 -12.96 -7.58 10.85
CA CYS A 9 -11.98 -6.55 11.08
C CYS A 9 -12.40 -5.30 10.28
N THR A 10 -12.76 -4.22 10.98
CA THR A 10 -13.10 -2.94 10.34
C THR A 10 -11.86 -2.17 9.91
N VAL A 11 -10.68 -2.72 10.18
CA VAL A 11 -9.38 -2.20 9.81
C VAL A 11 -8.89 -3.03 8.64
N PHE A 12 -8.93 -2.45 7.44
CA PHE A 12 -8.47 -3.08 6.20
C PHE A 12 -6.92 -3.19 6.11
N ASP A 13 -6.23 -3.23 7.24
CA ASP A 13 -4.77 -3.17 7.32
C ASP A 13 -4.07 -4.44 6.82
N CYS A 14 -4.82 -5.48 6.51
CA CYS A 14 -4.27 -6.76 6.09
C CYS A 14 -4.71 -7.20 4.68
N PHE A 15 -5.32 -6.33 3.91
CA PHE A 15 -5.79 -6.63 2.53
C PHE A 15 -6.64 -7.91 2.43
N GLY A 16 -7.31 -8.30 3.53
CA GLY A 16 -8.11 -9.52 3.62
C GLY A 16 -7.34 -10.79 4.06
N ALA A 17 -6.02 -10.71 4.26
CA ALA A 17 -5.21 -11.85 4.65
C ALA A 17 -5.67 -12.49 5.98
N GLY A 18 -6.08 -11.68 6.95
CA GLY A 18 -6.58 -12.19 8.24
C GLY A 18 -7.81 -13.07 8.09
N GLN A 19 -8.74 -12.70 7.21
CA GLN A 19 -9.91 -13.52 6.90
C GLN A 19 -9.50 -14.78 6.13
N ALA A 20 -8.60 -14.67 5.16
CA ALA A 20 -8.11 -15.82 4.40
C ALA A 20 -7.45 -16.85 5.32
N VAL A 21 -6.60 -16.41 6.26
CA VAL A 21 -5.94 -17.30 7.20
C VAL A 21 -6.95 -17.92 8.16
N SER A 22 -7.73 -17.12 8.87
CA SER A 22 -8.65 -17.63 9.91
C SER A 22 -9.73 -18.54 9.33
N GLN A 23 -10.37 -18.16 8.23
CA GLN A 23 -11.52 -18.90 7.69
C GLN A 23 -11.11 -20.11 6.83
N ARG A 24 -10.04 -19.96 6.04
CA ARG A 24 -9.65 -21.00 5.10
C ARG A 24 -8.57 -21.92 5.63
N LEU A 25 -7.46 -21.38 6.16
CA LEU A 25 -6.34 -22.19 6.61
C LEU A 25 -6.60 -22.83 7.96
N PHE A 26 -7.35 -22.18 8.83
CA PHE A 26 -7.66 -22.66 10.18
C PHE A 26 -9.15 -22.93 10.41
N ALA A 27 -9.94 -23.07 9.32
CA ALA A 27 -11.35 -23.49 9.35
C ALA A 27 -12.23 -22.71 10.35
N GLY A 28 -11.99 -21.40 10.51
CA GLY A 28 -12.73 -20.54 11.43
C GLY A 28 -12.26 -20.61 12.89
N MET A 29 -11.27 -21.44 13.21
CA MET A 29 -10.72 -21.52 14.56
C MET A 29 -9.96 -20.24 14.90
N SER A 30 -10.10 -19.81 16.17
CA SER A 30 -9.34 -18.71 16.72
C SER A 30 -8.14 -19.23 17.51
N TRP A 31 -7.01 -18.54 17.43
CA TRP A 31 -5.86 -18.81 18.31
C TRP A 31 -6.20 -18.65 19.79
N ARG A 32 -7.30 -17.97 20.15
CA ARG A 32 -7.80 -17.88 21.51
C ARG A 32 -8.46 -19.18 21.96
N ASP A 33 -9.12 -19.88 21.04
CA ASP A 33 -9.78 -21.17 21.29
C ASP A 33 -8.77 -22.33 21.22
N ARG A 34 -7.73 -22.18 20.40
CA ARG A 34 -6.66 -23.15 20.19
C ARG A 34 -5.29 -22.47 20.30
N PRO A 35 -4.80 -22.22 21.53
CA PRO A 35 -3.52 -21.52 21.75
C PRO A 35 -2.30 -22.22 21.15
N ASP A 36 -2.37 -23.53 20.98
CA ASP A 36 -1.35 -24.36 20.33
C ASP A 36 -1.15 -24.03 18.83
N THR A 37 -2.14 -23.40 18.18
CA THR A 37 -2.06 -22.99 16.77
C THR A 37 -1.55 -21.57 16.59
N ARG A 38 -1.35 -20.82 17.66
CA ARG A 38 -1.07 -19.38 17.63
C ARG A 38 0.11 -19.02 16.75
N ASP A 39 1.26 -19.62 17.01
CA ASP A 39 2.51 -19.21 16.32
C ASP A 39 2.44 -19.54 14.82
N ARG A 40 1.89 -20.69 14.46
CA ARG A 40 1.65 -21.05 13.06
C ARG A 40 0.63 -20.14 12.37
N MET A 41 -0.41 -19.72 13.09
CA MET A 41 -1.41 -18.81 12.56
C MET A 41 -0.81 -17.42 12.28
N PHE A 42 0.04 -16.92 13.18
CA PHE A 42 0.72 -15.64 12.97
C PHE A 42 1.79 -15.71 11.88
N SER A 43 2.55 -16.81 11.79
CA SER A 43 3.50 -17.03 10.69
C SER A 43 2.80 -17.04 9.34
N ALA A 44 1.76 -17.86 9.19
CA ALA A 44 0.97 -17.89 7.95
C ALA A 44 0.32 -16.53 7.62
N PHE A 45 -0.13 -15.78 8.65
CA PHE A 45 -0.69 -14.45 8.47
C PHE A 45 0.34 -13.46 7.94
N ALA A 46 1.56 -13.48 8.44
CA ALA A 46 2.63 -12.60 7.98
C ALA A 46 2.89 -12.81 6.48
N VAL A 47 3.05 -14.06 6.05
CA VAL A 47 3.26 -14.41 4.65
C VAL A 47 2.04 -14.04 3.78
N ALA A 48 0.83 -14.42 4.22
CA ALA A 48 -0.39 -14.12 3.48
C ALA A 48 -0.61 -12.60 3.33
N LYS A 49 -0.29 -11.81 4.36
CA LYS A 49 -0.39 -10.34 4.30
C LYS A 49 0.52 -9.78 3.20
N GLU A 50 1.77 -10.21 3.13
CA GLU A 50 2.70 -9.75 2.10
C GLU A 50 2.25 -10.13 0.68
N LEU A 51 1.75 -11.36 0.49
CA LEU A 51 1.19 -11.77 -0.80
C LEU A 51 -0.01 -10.91 -1.22
N HIS A 52 -0.92 -10.65 -0.28
CA HIS A 52 -2.11 -9.82 -0.54
C HIS A 52 -1.76 -8.36 -0.82
N GLU A 53 -0.75 -7.80 -0.13
CA GLU A 53 -0.25 -6.44 -0.36
C GLU A 53 0.38 -6.31 -1.75
N MET A 54 1.22 -7.29 -2.17
CA MET A 54 1.77 -7.34 -3.51
C MET A 54 0.67 -7.43 -4.58
N MET A 55 -0.36 -8.26 -4.38
CA MET A 55 -1.51 -8.31 -5.29
C MET A 55 -2.26 -6.98 -5.36
N TRP A 56 -2.42 -6.28 -4.23
CA TRP A 56 -3.05 -4.96 -4.19
C TRP A 56 -2.31 -3.97 -5.10
N HIS A 57 -0.98 -3.89 -4.96
CA HIS A 57 -0.15 -3.01 -5.78
C HIS A 57 -0.15 -3.40 -7.26
N LEU A 58 -0.11 -4.69 -7.57
CA LEU A 58 -0.18 -5.17 -8.98
C LEU A 58 -1.53 -4.87 -9.63
N LEU A 59 -2.64 -4.98 -8.90
CA LEU A 59 -3.96 -4.61 -9.40
C LEU A 59 -4.06 -3.10 -9.69
N GLU A 60 -3.44 -2.27 -8.85
CA GLU A 60 -3.33 -0.83 -9.13
C GLU A 60 -2.44 -0.59 -10.35
N ALA A 61 -1.27 -1.23 -10.42
CA ALA A 61 -0.35 -1.13 -11.55
C ALA A 61 -1.05 -1.47 -12.88
N GLN A 62 -1.79 -2.57 -12.92
CA GLN A 62 -2.58 -2.99 -14.09
C GLN A 62 -3.59 -1.92 -14.55
N GLN A 63 -4.16 -1.16 -13.62
CA GLN A 63 -5.15 -0.12 -13.93
C GLN A 63 -4.50 1.22 -14.33
N ARG A 64 -3.24 1.43 -13.99
CA ARG A 64 -2.55 2.70 -14.15
C ARG A 64 -1.64 2.75 -15.37
N THR A 65 -1.16 1.61 -15.85
CA THR A 65 -0.32 1.54 -17.06
C THR A 65 -1.14 1.71 -18.33
N TYR A 66 -0.55 2.33 -19.33
CA TYR A 66 -1.06 2.39 -20.70
C TYR A 66 -0.44 1.33 -21.61
N ASP A 67 0.59 0.63 -21.13
CA ASP A 67 1.27 -0.44 -21.86
C ASP A 67 0.54 -1.78 -21.64
N PRO A 68 -0.01 -2.41 -22.70
CA PRO A 68 -0.74 -3.66 -22.58
C PRO A 68 0.14 -4.83 -22.13
N ASP A 69 1.43 -4.84 -22.49
CA ASP A 69 2.35 -5.92 -22.12
C ASP A 69 2.64 -5.86 -20.61
N ILE A 70 2.80 -4.65 -20.06
CA ILE A 70 2.97 -4.45 -18.62
C ILE A 70 1.68 -4.80 -17.86
N ALA A 71 0.51 -4.43 -18.41
CA ALA A 71 -0.78 -4.78 -17.80
C ALA A 71 -0.99 -6.31 -17.76
N ASP A 72 -0.59 -7.02 -18.82
CA ASP A 72 -0.64 -8.48 -18.89
C ASP A 72 0.34 -9.12 -17.90
N ALA A 73 1.58 -8.64 -17.82
CA ALA A 73 2.55 -9.10 -16.83
C ALA A 73 2.06 -8.92 -15.39
N ALA A 74 1.44 -7.76 -15.09
CA ALA A 74 0.84 -7.53 -13.78
C ALA A 74 -0.29 -8.51 -13.48
N ARG A 75 -1.15 -8.80 -14.44
CA ARG A 75 -2.24 -9.77 -14.32
C ARG A 75 -1.73 -11.19 -14.06
N GLU A 76 -0.72 -11.64 -14.80
CA GLU A 76 -0.12 -12.96 -14.62
C GLU A 76 0.50 -13.14 -13.23
N LEU A 77 1.17 -12.09 -12.73
CA LEU A 77 1.70 -12.08 -11.37
C LEU A 77 0.57 -12.14 -10.33
N VAL A 78 -0.53 -11.41 -10.50
CA VAL A 78 -1.68 -11.49 -9.59
C VAL A 78 -2.25 -12.91 -9.56
N GLU A 79 -2.43 -13.56 -10.70
CA GLU A 79 -2.93 -14.95 -10.79
C GLU A 79 -1.98 -15.94 -10.11
N SER A 80 -0.68 -15.78 -10.32
CA SER A 80 0.36 -16.56 -9.66
C SER A 80 0.31 -16.40 -8.15
N LEU A 81 0.30 -15.16 -7.64
CA LEU A 81 0.21 -14.87 -6.21
C LEU A 81 -1.10 -15.38 -5.60
N ALA A 82 -2.22 -15.24 -6.30
CA ALA A 82 -3.51 -15.78 -5.86
C ALA A 82 -3.47 -17.31 -5.71
N THR A 83 -2.71 -18.00 -6.55
CA THR A 83 -2.49 -19.46 -6.42
C THR A 83 -1.66 -19.77 -5.17
N LEU A 84 -0.60 -19.00 -4.91
CA LEU A 84 0.22 -19.16 -3.70
C LEU A 84 -0.60 -18.96 -2.42
N THR A 85 -1.50 -17.98 -2.38
CA THR A 85 -2.34 -17.74 -1.19
C THR A 85 -3.26 -18.91 -0.85
N ARG A 86 -3.48 -19.87 -1.76
CA ARG A 86 -4.34 -21.05 -1.56
C ARG A 86 -3.60 -22.25 -0.99
N ARG A 87 -2.29 -22.19 -0.85
CA ARG A 87 -1.46 -23.26 -0.32
C ARG A 87 -1.73 -23.56 1.15
N SER A 88 -1.27 -24.70 1.60
CA SER A 88 -1.30 -25.07 3.04
C SER A 88 -0.39 -24.18 3.88
N VAL A 89 -0.54 -24.24 5.21
CA VAL A 89 0.29 -23.45 6.13
C VAL A 89 1.78 -23.78 5.95
N ASP A 90 2.13 -25.06 5.87
CA ASP A 90 3.53 -25.50 5.72
C ASP A 90 4.15 -25.00 4.41
N GLU A 91 3.39 -25.03 3.33
CA GLU A 91 3.83 -24.51 2.02
C GLU A 91 3.98 -22.98 2.05
N LEU A 92 3.07 -22.25 2.72
CA LEU A 92 3.19 -20.80 2.88
C LEU A 92 4.43 -20.41 3.67
N GLU A 93 4.70 -21.11 4.78
CA GLU A 93 5.87 -20.88 5.63
C GLU A 93 7.19 -21.15 4.90
N SER A 94 7.16 -22.04 3.88
CA SER A 94 8.34 -22.36 3.06
C SER A 94 8.58 -21.42 1.89
N LEU A 95 7.68 -20.44 1.63
CA LEU A 95 7.82 -19.52 0.50
C LEU A 95 9.01 -18.56 0.66
N GLY A 96 9.80 -18.45 -0.37
CA GLY A 96 10.85 -17.43 -0.52
C GLY A 96 10.24 -16.05 -0.84
N ILE A 97 9.63 -15.39 0.14
CA ILE A 97 8.95 -14.10 -0.05
C ILE A 97 9.85 -13.05 -0.68
N GLY A 98 11.15 -13.07 -0.37
CA GLY A 98 12.14 -12.18 -1.00
C GLY A 98 12.24 -12.35 -2.51
N GLU A 99 12.22 -13.58 -3.01
CA GLU A 99 12.26 -13.90 -4.45
C GLU A 99 10.95 -13.47 -5.14
N ILE A 100 9.82 -13.72 -4.49
CA ILE A 100 8.50 -13.29 -4.99
C ILE A 100 8.46 -11.76 -5.08
N ARG A 101 8.93 -11.05 -4.06
CA ARG A 101 9.01 -9.57 -4.07
C ARG A 101 9.94 -9.07 -5.18
N ALA A 102 11.05 -9.78 -5.42
CA ALA A 102 11.98 -9.45 -6.50
C ALA A 102 11.35 -9.62 -7.90
N SER A 103 10.43 -10.58 -8.09
CA SER A 103 9.72 -10.75 -9.36
C SER A 103 8.61 -9.70 -9.59
N VAL A 104 7.97 -9.21 -8.53
CA VAL A 104 6.92 -8.19 -8.60
C VAL A 104 7.49 -6.79 -8.84
N ARG A 105 8.63 -6.49 -8.20
CA ARG A 105 9.22 -5.16 -8.18
C ARG A 105 9.42 -4.52 -9.56
N PRO A 106 9.95 -5.20 -10.59
CA PRO A 106 10.16 -4.59 -11.91
C PRO A 106 8.90 -4.00 -12.50
N VAL A 107 7.77 -4.73 -12.47
CA VAL A 107 6.48 -4.26 -12.99
C VAL A 107 6.01 -3.00 -12.26
N LEU A 108 6.09 -2.98 -10.92
CA LEU A 108 5.67 -1.79 -10.14
C LEU A 108 6.56 -0.58 -10.46
N LEU A 109 7.86 -0.77 -10.67
CA LEU A 109 8.79 0.30 -11.01
C LEU A 109 8.54 0.87 -12.40
N GLU A 110 8.25 0.01 -13.37
CA GLU A 110 7.97 0.39 -14.75
C GLU A 110 6.70 1.23 -14.83
N VAL A 111 5.61 0.78 -14.21
CA VAL A 111 4.36 1.55 -14.12
C VAL A 111 4.57 2.87 -13.37
N SER A 112 5.34 2.85 -12.28
CA SER A 112 5.69 4.09 -11.58
C SER A 112 6.40 5.09 -12.48
N ALA A 113 7.41 4.64 -13.23
CA ALA A 113 8.16 5.49 -14.15
C ALA A 113 7.25 6.07 -15.25
N GLU A 114 6.40 5.24 -15.85
CA GLU A 114 5.42 5.62 -16.88
C GLU A 114 4.46 6.69 -16.36
N VAL A 115 3.79 6.43 -15.24
CA VAL A 115 2.80 7.36 -14.67
C VAL A 115 3.45 8.67 -14.27
N ARG A 116 4.60 8.63 -13.58
CA ARG A 116 5.32 9.83 -13.12
C ARG A 116 5.79 10.68 -14.27
N ALA A 117 6.21 10.08 -15.40
CA ALA A 117 6.65 10.82 -16.59
C ALA A 117 5.58 11.78 -17.12
N SER A 118 4.30 11.48 -16.95
CA SER A 118 3.21 12.36 -17.37
C SER A 118 3.11 13.68 -16.58
N TYR A 119 3.80 13.77 -15.43
CA TYR A 119 3.82 14.97 -14.57
C TYR A 119 5.08 15.85 -14.76
N PHE A 120 6.02 15.46 -15.63
CA PHE A 120 7.26 16.20 -15.90
C PHE A 120 7.19 17.12 -17.13
N ALA A 121 6.00 17.31 -17.72
CA ALA A 121 5.83 18.10 -18.94
C ALA A 121 6.19 19.60 -18.79
N ASP A 122 6.24 20.12 -17.55
CA ASP A 122 6.70 21.47 -17.26
C ASP A 122 8.15 21.40 -16.74
N ASP A 123 9.06 22.15 -17.35
CA ASP A 123 10.49 22.25 -16.99
C ASP A 123 10.78 22.81 -15.57
N ALA A 124 9.78 22.92 -14.71
CA ALA A 124 9.97 23.39 -13.33
C ALA A 124 10.74 22.36 -12.51
N PRO A 125 11.88 22.72 -11.92
CA PRO A 125 12.70 21.79 -11.17
C PRO A 125 11.94 21.27 -9.94
N MET A 126 11.99 19.94 -9.75
CA MET A 126 11.56 19.30 -8.51
C MET A 126 12.59 19.57 -7.39
N HIS A 127 12.14 19.61 -6.14
CA HIS A 127 13.06 19.75 -5.03
C HIS A 127 14.06 18.57 -5.01
N PRO A 128 15.37 18.82 -4.88
CA PRO A 128 16.41 17.80 -5.03
C PRO A 128 16.30 16.66 -4.00
N ASP A 129 15.68 16.91 -2.84
CA ASP A 129 15.51 15.90 -1.80
C ASP A 129 14.30 14.96 -2.02
N LEU A 130 13.49 15.19 -3.07
CA LEU A 130 12.35 14.34 -3.40
C LEU A 130 12.81 13.13 -4.22
N VAL A 131 13.52 12.22 -3.56
CA VAL A 131 14.13 11.02 -4.15
C VAL A 131 13.74 9.76 -3.38
N PRO A 132 13.87 8.57 -3.98
CA PRO A 132 13.60 7.31 -3.28
C PRO A 132 14.44 7.17 -2.01
N GLY A 133 13.78 6.78 -0.92
CA GLY A 133 14.42 6.58 0.38
C GLY A 133 14.84 7.86 1.10
N ALA A 134 14.44 9.03 0.63
CA ALA A 134 14.76 10.30 1.29
C ALA A 134 14.30 10.34 2.75
N ASP A 135 15.12 10.93 3.60
CA ASP A 135 14.71 11.28 4.97
C ASP A 135 14.08 12.68 4.98
N LEU A 136 12.75 12.69 4.97
CA LEU A 136 11.91 13.89 5.01
C LEU A 136 11.13 13.99 6.33
N ALA A 137 11.60 13.32 7.38
CA ALA A 137 10.94 13.31 8.67
C ALA A 137 10.82 14.74 9.23
N GLY A 138 9.59 15.13 9.60
CA GLY A 138 9.28 16.46 10.14
C GLY A 138 9.43 17.63 9.16
N THR A 139 9.73 17.37 7.90
CA THR A 139 9.95 18.43 6.89
C THR A 139 8.63 19.12 6.53
N ASP A 140 8.68 20.44 6.37
CA ASP A 140 7.57 21.22 5.81
C ASP A 140 7.60 21.18 4.27
N LEU A 141 6.68 20.40 3.71
CA LEU A 141 6.55 20.22 2.25
C LEU A 141 5.40 21.03 1.64
N ARG A 142 4.74 21.89 2.44
CA ARG A 142 3.65 22.73 1.94
C ARG A 142 4.13 23.69 0.87
N GLY A 143 3.35 23.79 -0.21
CA GLY A 143 3.67 24.67 -1.34
C GLY A 143 4.81 24.17 -2.23
N HIS A 144 5.44 23.04 -1.92
CA HIS A 144 6.39 22.42 -2.83
C HIS A 144 5.67 21.66 -3.95
N ARG A 145 6.29 21.59 -5.12
CA ARG A 145 5.82 20.77 -6.22
C ARG A 145 6.19 19.31 -5.95
N LEU A 146 5.19 18.50 -5.68
CA LEU A 146 5.36 17.07 -5.39
C LEU A 146 4.90 16.18 -6.55
N CYS A 147 4.02 16.67 -7.44
CA CYS A 147 3.45 15.87 -8.51
C CYS A 147 4.53 15.10 -9.30
N GLY A 148 4.35 13.79 -9.43
CA GLY A 148 5.29 12.89 -10.10
C GLY A 148 6.57 12.57 -9.30
N ALA A 149 6.72 13.01 -8.06
CA ALA A 149 7.89 12.70 -7.25
C ALA A 149 8.02 11.19 -6.98
N ASP A 150 9.27 10.71 -6.91
CA ASP A 150 9.60 9.35 -6.51
C ASP A 150 9.94 9.33 -5.02
N LEU A 151 8.94 9.08 -4.19
CA LEU A 151 9.07 9.00 -2.75
C LEU A 151 8.97 7.56 -2.21
N ARG A 152 9.32 6.58 -3.03
CA ARG A 152 9.37 5.18 -2.61
C ARG A 152 10.32 5.00 -1.44
N ASN A 153 9.82 4.31 -0.39
CA ASN A 153 10.56 4.07 0.85
C ASN A 153 11.03 5.37 1.56
N ALA A 154 10.50 6.54 1.22
CA ALA A 154 10.86 7.79 1.91
C ALA A 154 10.32 7.78 3.35
N LEU A 155 11.07 8.39 4.26
CA LEU A 155 10.65 8.63 5.63
C LEU A 155 9.91 9.97 5.70
N LEU A 156 8.58 9.92 5.65
CA LEU A 156 7.70 11.08 5.76
C LEU A 156 7.10 11.20 7.17
N ILE A 157 7.79 10.65 8.18
CA ILE A 157 7.33 10.62 9.57
C ILE A 157 7.12 12.05 10.09
N GLY A 158 5.87 12.41 10.41
CA GLY A 158 5.55 13.76 10.90
C GLY A 158 5.73 14.88 9.89
N ALA A 159 5.98 14.59 8.61
CA ALA A 159 6.10 15.60 7.55
C ALA A 159 4.80 16.40 7.39
N ASP A 160 4.91 17.67 7.02
CA ASP A 160 3.76 18.55 6.77
C ASP A 160 3.45 18.60 5.26
N LEU A 161 2.46 17.80 4.86
CA LEU A 161 1.96 17.69 3.49
C LEU A 161 0.60 18.38 3.30
N ARG A 162 0.20 19.24 4.20
CA ARG A 162 -1.12 19.90 4.16
C ARG A 162 -1.32 20.71 2.88
N GLY A 163 -2.46 20.45 2.24
CA GLY A 163 -2.85 21.12 1.01
C GLY A 163 -1.97 20.78 -0.21
N CYS A 164 -1.07 19.81 -0.09
CA CYS A 164 -0.23 19.40 -1.21
C CYS A 164 -1.04 18.60 -2.25
N ASP A 165 -0.67 18.78 -3.52
CA ASP A 165 -1.08 17.90 -4.61
C ASP A 165 -0.02 16.80 -4.77
N LEU A 166 -0.44 15.55 -4.55
CA LEU A 166 0.42 14.37 -4.68
C LEU A 166 0.07 13.52 -5.92
N ALA A 167 -0.52 14.14 -6.94
CA ALA A 167 -0.85 13.45 -8.18
C ALA A 167 0.41 12.80 -8.80
N GLY A 168 0.34 11.50 -9.09
CA GLY A 168 1.45 10.73 -9.65
C GLY A 168 2.65 10.52 -8.73
N VAL A 169 2.60 10.94 -7.47
CA VAL A 169 3.67 10.65 -6.49
C VAL A 169 3.69 9.15 -6.19
N ASP A 170 4.85 8.53 -6.28
CA ASP A 170 5.04 7.13 -5.87
C ASP A 170 5.36 7.06 -4.37
N LEU A 171 4.42 6.47 -3.61
CA LEU A 171 4.51 6.28 -2.17
C LEU A 171 4.72 4.82 -1.76
N LEU A 172 5.16 3.94 -2.69
CA LEU A 172 5.43 2.53 -2.39
C LEU A 172 6.40 2.39 -1.22
N GLY A 173 5.92 1.81 -0.12
CA GLY A 173 6.73 1.61 1.08
C GLY A 173 7.11 2.88 1.85
N ALA A 174 6.57 4.06 1.49
CA ALA A 174 6.80 5.29 2.24
C ALA A 174 6.20 5.24 3.66
N ASP A 175 6.90 5.80 4.63
CA ASP A 175 6.47 5.84 6.02
C ASP A 175 5.77 7.18 6.34
N LEU A 176 4.44 7.15 6.39
CA LEU A 176 3.59 8.30 6.65
C LEU A 176 3.15 8.44 8.11
N ARG A 177 3.81 7.77 9.07
CA ARG A 177 3.43 7.84 10.48
C ARG A 177 3.45 9.28 11.01
N GLY A 178 2.31 9.74 11.50
CA GLY A 178 2.16 11.11 12.00
C GLY A 178 2.27 12.21 10.94
N ALA A 179 2.43 11.89 9.66
CA ALA A 179 2.40 12.89 8.59
C ALA A 179 1.06 13.64 8.57
N ARG A 180 1.10 14.91 8.23
CA ARG A 180 -0.06 15.79 8.17
C ARG A 180 -0.50 15.92 6.71
N VAL A 181 -1.64 15.32 6.39
CA VAL A 181 -2.22 15.29 5.03
C VAL A 181 -3.59 15.98 4.97
N GLU A 182 -3.89 16.87 5.93
CA GLU A 182 -5.13 17.65 5.92
C GLU A 182 -5.19 18.50 4.63
N ASP A 183 -6.33 18.46 3.95
CA ASP A 183 -6.58 19.16 2.67
C ASP A 183 -5.68 18.71 1.50
N ALA A 184 -4.85 17.69 1.67
CA ALA A 184 -4.01 17.16 0.60
C ALA A 184 -4.81 16.30 -0.38
N ASP A 185 -4.35 16.27 -1.64
CA ASP A 185 -4.91 15.41 -2.68
C ASP A 185 -3.95 14.26 -3.01
N LEU A 186 -4.27 13.07 -2.47
CA LEU A 186 -3.58 11.81 -2.78
C LEU A 186 -4.37 10.95 -3.78
N SER A 187 -5.49 11.44 -4.33
CA SER A 187 -6.40 10.61 -5.13
C SER A 187 -5.76 9.95 -6.35
N LEU A 188 -4.69 10.54 -6.87
CA LEU A 188 -3.91 10.04 -7.99
C LEU A 188 -2.48 9.61 -7.61
N ALA A 189 -2.14 9.59 -6.33
CA ALA A 189 -0.86 9.04 -5.86
C ALA A 189 -0.81 7.52 -6.12
N LEU A 190 0.40 6.99 -6.29
CA LEU A 190 0.66 5.58 -6.57
C LEU A 190 0.96 4.81 -5.30
N TYR A 191 0.44 3.59 -5.22
CA TYR A 191 0.75 2.58 -4.23
C TYR A 191 0.48 3.00 -2.78
N VAL A 192 -0.52 3.85 -2.61
CA VAL A 192 -1.00 4.26 -1.28
C VAL A 192 -1.85 3.16 -0.67
N THR A 193 -1.56 2.82 0.58
CA THR A 193 -2.28 1.77 1.32
C THR A 193 -3.06 2.33 2.51
N GLY A 194 -4.10 1.60 2.91
CA GLY A 194 -4.86 1.91 4.13
C GLY A 194 -3.98 2.02 5.38
N PRO A 195 -3.05 1.05 5.63
CA PRO A 195 -2.11 1.12 6.75
C PRO A 195 -1.27 2.40 6.80
N GLN A 196 -0.72 2.84 5.66
CA GLN A 196 0.05 4.09 5.59
C GLN A 196 -0.80 5.29 6.04
N LEU A 197 -2.02 5.41 5.50
CA LEU A 197 -2.90 6.54 5.82
C LEU A 197 -3.54 6.43 7.21
N ALA A 198 -3.78 5.22 7.73
CA ALA A 198 -4.26 5.05 9.10
C ALA A 198 -3.29 5.60 10.14
N ALA A 199 -2.00 5.67 9.82
CA ALA A 199 -0.95 6.21 10.66
C ALA A 199 -0.72 7.73 10.47
N ALA A 200 -1.33 8.34 9.45
CA ALA A 200 -1.26 9.77 9.16
C ALA A 200 -2.44 10.55 9.79
N HIS A 201 -2.34 11.88 9.76
CA HIS A 201 -3.39 12.79 10.18
C HIS A 201 -4.02 13.48 8.97
N GLY A 202 -5.32 13.34 8.80
CA GLY A 202 -6.06 13.95 7.72
C GLY A 202 -7.36 14.61 8.19
N ASN A 203 -8.17 15.07 7.26
CA ASN A 203 -9.49 15.61 7.52
C ASN A 203 -10.49 15.22 6.41
N ARG A 204 -11.71 15.75 6.47
CA ARG A 204 -12.77 15.44 5.49
C ARG A 204 -12.47 15.96 4.08
N ARG A 205 -11.50 16.87 3.93
CA ARG A 205 -11.07 17.42 2.63
C ARG A 205 -9.86 16.69 2.05
N THR A 206 -9.21 15.84 2.84
CA THR A 206 -8.17 14.95 2.35
C THR A 206 -8.77 13.99 1.31
N ARG A 207 -8.24 14.00 0.11
CA ARG A 207 -8.64 13.12 -0.98
C ARG A 207 -7.69 11.93 -1.07
N VAL A 208 -8.23 10.73 -1.20
CA VAL A 208 -7.46 9.49 -1.21
C VAL A 208 -7.83 8.63 -2.42
N PRO A 209 -6.97 7.69 -2.84
CA PRO A 209 -7.31 6.75 -3.92
C PRO A 209 -8.59 5.95 -3.61
N ALA A 210 -9.26 5.50 -4.67
CA ALA A 210 -10.46 4.68 -4.53
C ALA A 210 -10.18 3.41 -3.71
N GLY A 211 -11.05 3.11 -2.74
CA GLY A 211 -10.91 1.94 -1.87
C GLY A 211 -9.96 2.11 -0.68
N VAL A 212 -9.25 3.23 -0.58
CA VAL A 212 -8.41 3.54 0.58
C VAL A 212 -9.20 4.39 1.58
N PRO A 213 -9.19 4.07 2.89
CA PRO A 213 -9.90 4.86 3.89
C PRO A 213 -9.24 6.22 4.13
N VAL A 214 -10.07 7.26 4.31
CA VAL A 214 -9.57 8.60 4.68
C VAL A 214 -8.94 8.56 6.07
N PRO A 215 -7.75 9.14 6.27
CA PRO A 215 -7.08 9.18 7.55
C PRO A 215 -7.89 9.99 8.58
N ARG A 216 -7.72 9.65 9.86
CA ARG A 216 -8.47 10.28 10.94
C ARG A 216 -7.98 11.71 11.20
N SER A 217 -8.90 12.60 11.59
CA SER A 217 -8.54 13.92 12.12
C SER A 217 -7.80 13.78 13.45
N ARG A 218 -6.93 14.74 13.75
CA ARG A 218 -6.34 14.82 15.09
C ARG A 218 -7.45 15.04 16.14
N PRO A 219 -7.31 14.43 17.33
CA PRO A 219 -8.20 14.78 18.44
C PRO A 219 -8.04 16.28 18.76
N GLY A 220 -9.15 17.06 18.63
CA GLY A 220 -9.20 18.47 18.99
C GLY A 220 -9.17 19.47 17.82
N GLU A 221 -9.21 19.01 16.56
CA GLU A 221 -9.49 19.86 15.38
C GLU A 221 -10.88 19.62 14.80
#